data_d9032d316ce1d058d6019a9cb4166e0f
#
_entry.id   d9032d316ce1d058d6019a9cb4166e0f
#
_cell.length_a   1.000
_cell.length_b   1.000
_cell.length_c   1.000
_cell.angle_alpha   90.00
_cell.angle_beta   90.00
_cell.angle_gamma   90.00
#
_symmetry.space_group_name_H-M   'P 1'
#
loop_
_entity.id
_entity.type
_entity.pdbx_description
1 polymer ?
#
loop_
_entity_poly.entity_id
_entity_poly.type
_entity_poly.pdbx_seq_one_letter_code
_entity_poly.pdbx_strand_id
1 'polypeptide(L)'
;ILGLSVNIVKNLSILLGPILPEFSINLQNQLNTQNLKWKDINFELKNHKIGKDEILITKMEVQKQQFPLNLKVAKIMEIKDHPNADKLYILDIDLGTEKRQLVAGIKGHYSADELKDKKIIVVTNLKPAKLRGVESNGMLLAGDDGTGPGLLTADESSPGDKVYFEGFENDAKELTFDDFLKIHMAVKNSKVYFENKELKTDKEIV
;
A
#
# COMPACT_ATOMS: atom_id res chain seq x y z
N ILE A 1 25.58 -17.98 -34.21
CA ILE A 1 24.64 -17.78 -33.09
C ILE A 1 23.89 -16.44 -33.24
N LEU A 2 24.59 -15.31 -33.46
CA LEU A 2 23.95 -13.97 -33.58
C LEU A 2 22.95 -13.91 -34.75
N GLY A 3 23.23 -14.51 -35.90
CA GLY A 3 22.33 -14.53 -37.07
C GLY A 3 21.01 -15.25 -36.79
N LEU A 4 21.04 -16.33 -36.01
CA LEU A 4 19.82 -17.03 -35.60
C LEU A 4 18.98 -16.19 -34.66
N SER A 5 19.59 -15.56 -33.64
CA SER A 5 18.90 -14.70 -32.69
C SER A 5 18.18 -13.53 -33.37
N VAL A 6 18.83 -12.86 -34.31
CA VAL A 6 18.23 -11.75 -35.08
C VAL A 6 17.03 -12.22 -35.91
N ASN A 7 17.10 -13.39 -36.56
CA ASN A 7 15.97 -13.95 -37.29
C ASN A 7 14.80 -14.34 -36.36
N ILE A 8 15.07 -14.87 -35.19
CA ILE A 8 14.02 -15.15 -34.18
C ILE A 8 13.32 -13.84 -33.76
N VAL A 9 14.07 -12.80 -33.42
CA VAL A 9 13.52 -11.48 -33.01
C VAL A 9 12.73 -10.88 -34.18
N LYS A 10 13.21 -10.96 -35.42
CA LYS A 10 12.47 -10.54 -36.60
C LYS A 10 11.13 -11.27 -36.73
N ASN A 11 11.12 -12.59 -36.61
CA ASN A 11 9.89 -13.37 -36.72
C ASN A 11 8.92 -13.07 -35.57
N LEU A 12 9.42 -12.86 -34.34
CA LEU A 12 8.60 -12.42 -33.21
C LEU A 12 7.96 -11.05 -33.47
N SER A 13 8.67 -10.11 -34.07
CA SER A 13 8.09 -8.80 -34.41
C SER A 13 6.88 -8.94 -35.35
N ILE A 14 6.92 -9.85 -36.29
CA ILE A 14 5.79 -10.10 -37.21
C ILE A 14 4.62 -10.74 -36.45
N LEU A 15 4.89 -11.75 -35.64
CA LEU A 15 3.86 -12.46 -34.85
C LEU A 15 3.15 -11.57 -33.83
N LEU A 16 3.87 -10.65 -33.22
CA LEU A 16 3.32 -9.72 -32.21
C LEU A 16 2.56 -8.53 -32.84
N GLY A 17 2.74 -8.27 -34.14
CA GLY A 17 2.12 -7.13 -34.82
C GLY A 17 0.61 -6.96 -34.60
N PRO A 18 -0.21 -8.01 -34.67
CA PRO A 18 -1.65 -7.90 -34.43
C PRO A 18 -2.03 -7.58 -32.97
N ILE A 19 -1.16 -7.92 -32.01
CA ILE A 19 -1.43 -7.77 -30.56
C ILE A 19 -0.77 -6.50 -30.02
N LEU A 20 0.46 -6.22 -30.44
CA LEU A 20 1.30 -5.11 -29.99
C LEU A 20 1.87 -4.35 -31.20
N PRO A 21 1.04 -3.59 -31.97
CA PRO A 21 1.45 -3.00 -33.23
C PRO A 21 2.61 -2.02 -33.08
N GLU A 22 2.58 -1.11 -32.11
CA GLU A 22 3.66 -0.13 -31.89
C GLU A 22 4.97 -0.80 -31.50
N PHE A 23 4.93 -1.78 -30.61
CA PHE A 23 6.10 -2.57 -30.24
C PHE A 23 6.71 -3.29 -31.45
N SER A 24 5.85 -3.91 -32.28
CA SER A 24 6.27 -4.59 -33.50
C SER A 24 6.97 -3.64 -34.47
N ILE A 25 6.41 -2.47 -34.73
CA ILE A 25 6.99 -1.45 -35.61
C ILE A 25 8.35 -0.97 -35.06
N ASN A 26 8.43 -0.64 -33.79
CA ASN A 26 9.67 -0.18 -33.18
C ASN A 26 10.76 -1.26 -33.21
N LEU A 27 10.39 -2.51 -32.97
CA LEU A 27 11.33 -3.63 -33.06
C LEU A 27 11.84 -3.85 -34.48
N GLN A 28 10.96 -3.76 -35.50
CA GLN A 28 11.35 -3.81 -36.90
C GLN A 28 12.29 -2.65 -37.29
N ASN A 29 12.04 -1.45 -36.78
CA ASN A 29 12.91 -0.30 -37.00
C ASN A 29 14.31 -0.53 -36.40
N GLN A 30 14.40 -1.06 -35.18
CA GLN A 30 15.69 -1.42 -34.57
C GLN A 30 16.44 -2.50 -35.34
N LEU A 31 15.71 -3.39 -35.97
CA LEU A 31 16.30 -4.41 -36.85
C LEU A 31 16.64 -3.88 -38.24
N ASN A 32 16.49 -2.58 -38.52
CA ASN A 32 16.57 -2.02 -39.89
C ASN A 32 15.73 -2.81 -40.92
N THR A 33 14.56 -3.26 -40.50
CA THR A 33 13.56 -3.89 -41.34
C THR A 33 12.27 -3.09 -41.27
N GLN A 34 11.47 -3.07 -42.30
CA GLN A 34 10.23 -2.31 -42.31
C GLN A 34 9.12 -3.07 -43.04
N ASN A 35 7.89 -2.88 -42.60
CA ASN A 35 6.68 -3.41 -43.25
C ASN A 35 6.68 -4.92 -43.46
N LEU A 36 7.29 -5.68 -42.56
CA LEU A 36 7.31 -7.12 -42.57
C LEU A 36 5.90 -7.69 -42.45
N LYS A 37 5.59 -8.72 -43.24
CA LYS A 37 4.30 -9.43 -43.29
C LYS A 37 4.48 -10.90 -42.96
N TRP A 38 3.41 -11.61 -42.76
CA TRP A 38 3.40 -13.06 -42.47
C TRP A 38 4.24 -13.90 -43.44
N LYS A 39 4.30 -13.52 -44.72
CA LYS A 39 5.14 -14.19 -45.74
C LYS A 39 6.65 -14.04 -45.48
N ASP A 40 7.05 -13.06 -44.68
CA ASP A 40 8.45 -12.75 -44.36
C ASP A 40 8.96 -13.51 -43.12
N ILE A 41 8.14 -14.43 -42.61
CA ILE A 41 8.54 -15.34 -41.51
C ILE A 41 9.48 -16.41 -42.12
N ASN A 42 10.77 -16.19 -41.98
CA ASN A 42 11.85 -17.04 -42.43
C ASN A 42 13.14 -16.80 -41.65
N PHE A 43 14.21 -17.50 -41.95
CA PHE A 43 15.53 -17.38 -41.32
C PHE A 43 16.61 -16.94 -42.32
N GLU A 44 16.24 -16.10 -43.26
CA GLU A 44 17.12 -15.73 -44.40
C GLU A 44 17.92 -14.45 -44.15
N LEU A 45 17.69 -13.76 -43.05
CA LEU A 45 18.45 -12.54 -42.72
C LEU A 45 19.90 -12.90 -42.40
N LYS A 46 20.82 -12.56 -43.33
CA LYS A 46 22.26 -12.82 -43.23
C LYS A 46 23.05 -11.53 -43.39
N ASN A 47 24.17 -11.42 -42.67
CA ASN A 47 25.06 -10.25 -42.72
C ASN A 47 24.32 -8.90 -42.55
N HIS A 48 23.28 -8.92 -41.74
CA HIS A 48 22.39 -7.79 -41.56
C HIS A 48 22.91 -6.84 -40.49
N LYS A 49 22.86 -5.53 -40.74
CA LYS A 49 23.26 -4.48 -39.82
C LYS A 49 22.03 -4.04 -39.01
N ILE A 50 22.08 -4.21 -37.69
CA ILE A 50 21.03 -3.75 -36.76
C ILE A 50 21.13 -2.23 -36.61
N GLY A 51 20.00 -1.58 -36.39
CA GLY A 51 19.91 -0.16 -36.10
C GLY A 51 20.36 0.17 -34.68
N LYS A 52 20.01 1.38 -34.24
CA LYS A 52 20.29 1.82 -32.88
C LYS A 52 19.39 1.09 -31.90
N ASP A 53 19.96 0.68 -30.77
CA ASP A 53 19.21 0.10 -29.66
C ASP A 53 18.37 1.17 -28.94
N GLU A 54 17.12 0.88 -28.74
CA GLU A 54 16.18 1.72 -27.97
C GLU A 54 15.35 0.82 -27.03
N ILE A 55 14.97 1.37 -25.89
CA ILE A 55 14.12 0.66 -24.93
C ILE A 55 12.71 0.56 -25.53
N LEU A 56 12.28 -0.65 -25.89
CA LEU A 56 10.97 -0.90 -26.51
C LEU A 56 9.82 -0.95 -25.51
N ILE A 57 10.10 -1.35 -24.28
CA ILE A 57 9.10 -1.45 -23.21
C ILE A 57 9.66 -0.73 -22.00
N THR A 58 9.03 0.37 -21.64
CA THR A 58 9.24 1.01 -20.34
C THR A 58 8.26 0.46 -19.34
N LYS A 59 8.75 0.10 -18.15
CA LYS A 59 7.86 -0.26 -17.05
C LYS A 59 6.96 0.94 -16.75
N MET A 60 5.66 0.80 -16.95
CA MET A 60 4.73 1.82 -16.47
C MET A 60 4.76 1.79 -14.95
N GLU A 61 5.33 2.81 -14.35
CA GLU A 61 5.13 3.06 -12.93
C GLU A 61 3.69 3.55 -12.77
N VAL A 62 2.85 2.72 -12.19
CA VAL A 62 1.53 3.16 -11.74
C VAL A 62 1.78 4.24 -10.69
N GLN A 63 1.47 5.48 -11.01
CA GLN A 63 1.51 6.56 -10.01
C GLN A 63 0.51 6.21 -8.93
N LYS A 64 1.01 5.78 -7.77
CA LYS A 64 0.19 5.54 -6.61
C LYS A 64 -0.35 6.88 -6.13
N GLN A 65 -1.63 6.93 -5.89
CA GLN A 65 -2.24 8.10 -5.24
C GLN A 65 -1.72 8.20 -3.80
N GLN A 66 -1.59 9.41 -3.28
CA GLN A 66 -1.14 9.60 -1.90
C GLN A 66 -2.33 9.43 -0.95
N PHE A 67 -2.16 8.58 0.05
CA PHE A 67 -3.07 8.48 1.18
C PHE A 67 -2.45 9.20 2.37
N PRO A 68 -3.13 10.20 2.97
CA PRO A 68 -2.47 11.12 3.90
C PRO A 68 -2.07 10.50 5.23
N LEU A 69 -2.62 9.34 5.60
CA LEU A 69 -2.27 8.68 6.87
C LEU A 69 -1.15 7.67 6.69
N ASN A 70 -0.24 7.63 7.67
CA ASN A 70 0.72 6.55 7.81
C ASN A 70 0.20 5.51 8.80
N LEU A 71 -0.39 4.45 8.27
CA LEU A 71 -1.02 3.39 9.05
C LEU A 71 -0.05 2.23 9.27
N LYS A 72 0.03 1.75 10.50
CA LYS A 72 0.84 0.58 10.88
C LYS A 72 0.11 -0.31 11.87
N VAL A 73 0.48 -1.58 11.85
CA VAL A 73 0.10 -2.53 12.89
C VAL A 73 0.92 -2.26 14.14
N ALA A 74 0.26 -2.20 15.29
CA ALA A 74 0.91 -2.08 16.59
C ALA A 74 0.39 -3.14 17.56
N LYS A 75 1.24 -3.69 18.40
CA LYS A 75 0.84 -4.59 19.49
C LYS A 75 0.70 -3.81 20.79
N ILE A 76 -0.41 -3.98 21.50
CA ILE A 76 -0.60 -3.42 22.84
C ILE A 76 0.21 -4.23 23.83
N MET A 77 1.16 -3.60 24.51
CA MET A 77 2.04 -4.23 25.48
C MET A 77 1.57 -4.03 26.90
N GLU A 78 1.22 -2.80 27.24
CA GLU A 78 0.78 -2.43 28.59
C GLU A 78 -0.40 -1.46 28.52
N ILE A 79 -1.31 -1.57 29.48
CA ILE A 79 -2.51 -0.74 29.58
C ILE A 79 -2.59 -0.20 30.98
N LYS A 80 -2.78 1.11 31.09
CA LYS A 80 -2.95 1.82 32.36
C LYS A 80 -4.20 2.68 32.33
N ASP A 81 -4.85 2.82 33.47
CA ASP A 81 -5.92 3.76 33.62
C ASP A 81 -5.37 5.20 33.56
N HIS A 82 -6.12 6.07 32.89
CA HIS A 82 -5.74 7.46 32.81
C HIS A 82 -5.99 8.14 34.15
N PRO A 83 -5.01 8.86 34.80
CA PRO A 83 -5.13 9.39 36.14
C PRO A 83 -6.23 10.47 36.30
N ASN A 84 -6.58 11.17 35.22
CA ASN A 84 -7.49 12.32 35.22
C ASN A 84 -8.71 12.12 34.31
N ALA A 85 -9.02 10.88 33.89
CA ALA A 85 -10.15 10.63 32.99
C ALA A 85 -10.62 9.16 33.02
N ASP A 86 -11.85 8.94 33.49
CA ASP A 86 -12.43 7.62 33.70
C ASP A 86 -12.67 6.83 32.43
N LYS A 87 -12.75 7.48 31.26
CA LYS A 87 -13.04 6.85 29.96
C LYS A 87 -11.81 6.62 29.10
N LEU A 88 -10.61 7.00 29.58
CA LEU A 88 -9.38 6.90 28.83
C LEU A 88 -8.48 5.80 29.36
N TYR A 89 -7.82 5.10 28.44
CA TYR A 89 -6.66 4.27 28.72
C TYR A 89 -5.39 4.95 28.20
N ILE A 90 -4.29 4.69 28.88
CA ILE A 90 -2.92 4.92 28.40
C ILE A 90 -2.43 3.56 27.91
N LEU A 91 -2.04 3.49 26.66
CA LEU A 91 -1.59 2.28 26.00
C LEU A 91 -0.10 2.41 25.65
N ASP A 92 0.73 1.50 26.12
CA ASP A 92 2.09 1.35 25.64
C ASP A 92 2.07 0.32 24.49
N ILE A 93 2.43 0.74 23.29
CA ILE A 93 2.37 -0.06 22.07
C ILE A 93 3.74 -0.31 21.48
N ASP A 94 3.89 -1.47 20.84
CA ASP A 94 5.06 -1.86 20.05
C ASP A 94 4.74 -1.78 18.55
N LEU A 95 5.55 -1.02 17.81
CA LEU A 95 5.51 -0.86 16.36
C LEU A 95 6.63 -1.64 15.65
N GLY A 96 7.25 -2.60 16.34
CA GLY A 96 8.35 -3.40 15.84
C GLY A 96 9.70 -2.68 15.91
N THR A 97 9.80 -1.49 15.36
CA THR A 97 11.04 -0.69 15.36
C THR A 97 11.10 0.35 16.48
N GLU A 98 9.96 0.69 17.06
CA GLU A 98 9.82 1.68 18.12
C GLU A 98 8.63 1.36 19.02
N LYS A 99 8.66 1.92 20.23
CA LYS A 99 7.53 1.87 21.16
C LYS A 99 6.94 3.26 21.30
N ARG A 100 5.63 3.36 21.42
CA ARG A 100 4.93 4.62 21.62
C ARG A 100 3.88 4.51 22.71
N GLN A 101 3.57 5.64 23.34
CA GLN A 101 2.43 5.79 24.23
C GLN A 101 1.28 6.42 23.47
N LEU A 102 0.09 5.83 23.59
CA LEU A 102 -1.16 6.37 23.09
C LEU A 102 -2.14 6.61 24.23
N VAL A 103 -3.04 7.57 24.04
CA VAL A 103 -4.19 7.75 24.91
C VAL A 103 -5.45 7.51 24.09
N ALA A 104 -6.31 6.58 24.54
CA ALA A 104 -7.47 6.13 23.78
C ALA A 104 -8.76 6.13 24.64
N GLY A 105 -9.84 6.65 24.06
CA GLY A 105 -11.17 6.76 24.70
C GLY A 105 -12.02 5.51 24.56
N ILE A 106 -11.50 4.34 24.89
CA ILE A 106 -12.15 3.04 24.67
C ILE A 106 -12.48 2.28 25.97
N LYS A 107 -12.18 2.85 27.13
CA LYS A 107 -12.37 2.19 28.44
C LYS A 107 -13.82 1.83 28.74
N GLY A 108 -14.79 2.49 28.13
CA GLY A 108 -16.21 2.13 28.29
C GLY A 108 -16.69 0.97 27.42
N HIS A 109 -15.86 0.52 26.47
CA HIS A 109 -16.23 -0.49 25.48
C HIS A 109 -15.34 -1.74 25.54
N TYR A 110 -14.11 -1.62 26.04
CA TYR A 110 -13.13 -2.70 26.13
C TYR A 110 -12.50 -2.71 27.53
N SER A 111 -12.37 -3.91 28.10
CA SER A 111 -11.58 -4.10 29.32
C SER A 111 -10.08 -4.16 29.00
N ALA A 112 -9.24 -3.93 30.02
CA ALA A 112 -7.79 -4.00 29.85
C ALA A 112 -7.34 -5.42 29.43
N ASP A 113 -7.98 -6.46 29.97
CA ASP A 113 -7.66 -7.85 29.65
C ASP A 113 -7.97 -8.21 28.19
N GLU A 114 -9.07 -7.68 27.63
CA GLU A 114 -9.43 -7.86 26.23
C GLU A 114 -8.48 -7.15 25.27
N LEU A 115 -7.86 -6.07 25.67
CA LEU A 115 -6.96 -5.25 24.86
C LEU A 115 -5.51 -5.76 24.90
N LYS A 116 -5.13 -6.44 25.97
CA LYS A 116 -3.75 -6.90 26.15
C LYS A 116 -3.35 -7.85 25.04
N ASP A 117 -2.15 -7.63 24.50
CA ASP A 117 -1.57 -8.37 23.39
C ASP A 117 -2.29 -8.25 22.05
N LYS A 118 -3.40 -7.50 21.95
CA LYS A 118 -4.08 -7.26 20.68
C LYS A 118 -3.19 -6.49 19.69
N LYS A 119 -3.33 -6.85 18.43
CA LYS A 119 -2.71 -6.13 17.32
C LYS A 119 -3.74 -5.19 16.70
N ILE A 120 -3.45 -3.92 16.77
CA ILE A 120 -4.35 -2.82 16.42
C ILE A 120 -3.75 -1.99 15.28
N ILE A 121 -4.60 -1.24 14.59
CA ILE A 121 -4.16 -0.29 13.57
C ILE A 121 -3.99 1.09 14.19
N VAL A 122 -2.83 1.70 13.94
CA VAL A 122 -2.44 2.99 14.50
C VAL A 122 -2.04 3.98 13.41
N VAL A 123 -2.50 5.22 13.53
CA VAL A 123 -2.02 6.36 12.75
C VAL A 123 -0.75 6.88 13.40
N THR A 124 0.36 6.79 12.69
CA THR A 124 1.70 7.09 13.24
C THR A 124 2.23 8.46 12.86
N ASN A 125 1.60 9.17 11.93
CA ASN A 125 2.01 10.49 11.46
C ASN A 125 1.13 11.64 11.96
N LEU A 126 0.35 11.44 13.00
CA LEU A 126 -0.33 12.53 13.69
C LEU A 126 0.62 13.27 14.64
N LYS A 127 0.47 14.58 14.72
CA LYS A 127 1.16 15.40 15.71
C LYS A 127 0.85 14.92 17.13
N PRO A 128 1.87 14.81 18.00
CA PRO A 128 1.65 14.49 19.39
C PRO A 128 0.64 15.44 20.03
N ALA A 129 -0.28 14.89 20.81
CA ALA A 129 -1.31 15.66 21.50
C ALA A 129 -1.34 15.33 22.99
N LYS A 130 -1.64 16.32 23.82
CA LYS A 130 -1.86 16.10 25.26
C LYS A 130 -3.34 15.93 25.55
N LEU A 131 -3.75 14.75 25.97
CA LEU A 131 -5.11 14.42 26.37
C LEU A 131 -5.19 14.39 27.90
N ARG A 132 -5.90 15.35 28.50
CA ARG A 132 -6.03 15.50 29.96
C ARG A 132 -4.68 15.48 30.72
N GLY A 133 -3.60 16.00 30.09
CA GLY A 133 -2.27 16.08 30.68
C GLY A 133 -1.30 14.96 30.32
N VAL A 134 -1.79 13.91 29.71
CA VAL A 134 -0.94 12.76 29.20
C VAL A 134 -0.72 12.89 27.71
N GLU A 135 0.51 12.68 27.27
CA GLU A 135 0.90 12.78 25.87
C GLU A 135 0.53 11.50 25.10
N SER A 136 -0.07 11.69 23.91
CA SER A 136 -0.37 10.64 22.94
C SER A 136 0.43 10.85 21.67
N ASN A 137 1.23 9.86 21.28
CA ASN A 137 2.14 9.89 20.12
C ASN A 137 1.58 9.09 18.94
N GLY A 138 0.35 9.36 18.59
CA GLY A 138 -0.41 8.71 17.52
C GLY A 138 -1.86 8.49 17.93
N MET A 139 -2.60 7.78 17.10
CA MET A 139 -4.02 7.51 17.34
C MET A 139 -4.38 6.08 16.92
N LEU A 140 -5.05 5.38 17.79
CA LEU A 140 -5.68 4.09 17.50
C LEU A 140 -6.89 4.31 16.59
N LEU A 141 -7.01 3.51 15.53
CA LEU A 141 -8.20 3.53 14.67
C LEU A 141 -9.28 2.61 15.19
N ALA A 142 -10.47 3.15 15.24
CA ALA A 142 -11.70 2.41 15.49
C ALA A 142 -12.75 2.82 14.47
N GLY A 143 -13.53 1.86 13.99
CA GLY A 143 -14.72 2.11 13.17
C GLY A 143 -15.95 2.14 14.03
N ASP A 144 -16.95 2.93 13.65
CA ASP A 144 -18.26 2.93 14.29
C ASP A 144 -19.33 2.61 13.24
N ASP A 145 -20.03 1.53 13.43
CA ASP A 145 -21.18 1.11 12.59
C ASP A 145 -22.54 1.48 13.20
N GLY A 146 -22.53 2.29 14.25
CA GLY A 146 -23.70 2.68 15.04
C GLY A 146 -23.97 1.80 16.26
N THR A 147 -23.21 0.75 16.49
CA THR A 147 -23.29 -0.10 17.71
C THR A 147 -22.22 0.25 18.74
N GLY A 148 -21.24 1.07 18.36
CA GLY A 148 -20.12 1.53 19.18
C GLY A 148 -18.77 1.36 18.49
N PRO A 149 -17.69 1.86 19.09
CA PRO A 149 -16.36 1.80 18.48
C PRO A 149 -15.84 0.36 18.39
N GLY A 150 -15.75 -0.17 17.17
CA GLY A 150 -15.06 -1.42 16.86
C GLY A 150 -13.57 -1.17 16.57
N LEU A 151 -12.68 -1.83 17.32
CA LEU A 151 -11.24 -1.72 17.06
C LEU A 151 -10.87 -2.37 15.73
N LEU A 152 -10.07 -1.67 14.93
CA LEU A 152 -9.45 -2.28 13.77
C LEU A 152 -8.27 -3.15 14.23
N THR A 153 -8.33 -4.44 13.89
CA THR A 153 -7.31 -5.42 14.28
C THR A 153 -6.68 -6.08 13.05
N ALA A 154 -5.47 -6.60 13.23
CA ALA A 154 -4.72 -7.31 12.20
C ALA A 154 -3.95 -8.48 12.86
N ASP A 155 -4.66 -9.58 13.09
CA ASP A 155 -4.17 -10.68 13.95
C ASP A 155 -3.07 -11.53 13.27
N GLU A 156 -3.06 -11.64 11.95
CA GLU A 156 -2.04 -12.37 11.18
C GLU A 156 -0.78 -11.54 10.92
N SER A 157 -0.87 -10.21 11.09
CA SER A 157 0.20 -9.28 10.81
C SER A 157 1.17 -9.14 12.00
N SER A 158 2.33 -8.56 11.76
CA SER A 158 3.36 -8.31 12.77
C SER A 158 3.40 -6.83 13.15
N PRO A 159 3.79 -6.49 14.39
CA PRO A 159 4.02 -5.09 14.76
C PRO A 159 4.99 -4.40 13.78
N GLY A 160 4.61 -3.22 13.28
CA GLY A 160 5.34 -2.47 12.28
C GLY A 160 4.93 -2.75 10.84
N ASP A 161 4.16 -3.80 10.57
CA ASP A 161 3.64 -4.08 9.22
C ASP A 161 2.83 -2.88 8.72
N LYS A 162 3.00 -2.57 7.45
CA LYS A 162 2.30 -1.46 6.78
C LYS A 162 0.85 -1.84 6.54
N VAL A 163 -0.04 -0.90 6.81
CA VAL A 163 -1.48 -1.01 6.51
C VAL A 163 -1.82 0.02 5.45
N TYR A 164 -2.47 -0.39 4.37
CA TYR A 164 -2.66 0.47 3.20
C TYR A 164 -3.92 0.12 2.40
N PHE A 165 -4.33 1.04 1.54
CA PHE A 165 -5.33 0.80 0.50
C PHE A 165 -4.64 0.52 -0.83
N GLU A 166 -5.14 -0.45 -1.61
CA GLU A 166 -4.52 -0.81 -2.89
C GLU A 166 -4.54 0.35 -3.89
N GLY A 167 -3.38 0.64 -4.48
CA GLY A 167 -3.20 1.78 -5.38
C GLY A 167 -2.83 3.08 -4.68
N PHE A 168 -2.77 3.09 -3.34
CA PHE A 168 -2.37 4.24 -2.54
C PHE A 168 -1.03 4.01 -1.87
N GLU A 169 -0.31 5.10 -1.63
CA GLU A 169 0.90 5.12 -0.83
C GLU A 169 0.69 6.02 0.39
N ASN A 170 0.98 5.48 1.57
CA ASN A 170 0.85 6.21 2.82
C ASN A 170 1.84 7.37 2.86
N ASP A 171 1.35 8.57 3.16
CA ASP A 171 2.21 9.74 3.36
C ASP A 171 2.86 9.69 4.76
N ALA A 172 4.14 10.06 4.82
CA ALA A 172 4.87 10.20 6.08
C ALA A 172 4.79 11.62 6.66
N LYS A 173 4.18 12.55 5.92
CA LYS A 173 4.04 13.94 6.36
C LYS A 173 3.19 14.03 7.62
N GLU A 174 3.66 14.80 8.59
CA GLU A 174 2.94 15.02 9.83
C GLU A 174 1.62 15.78 9.60
N LEU A 175 0.54 15.28 10.22
CA LEU A 175 -0.81 15.81 10.12
C LEU A 175 -1.33 16.30 11.46
N THR A 176 -2.21 17.31 11.42
CA THR A 176 -2.98 17.72 12.60
C THR A 176 -4.21 16.83 12.76
N PHE A 177 -4.81 16.85 13.96
CA PHE A 177 -6.08 16.16 14.19
C PHE A 177 -7.22 16.72 13.31
N ASP A 178 -7.23 18.04 13.05
CA ASP A 178 -8.21 18.68 12.17
C ASP A 178 -8.07 18.21 10.71
N ASP A 179 -6.87 17.90 10.25
CA ASP A 179 -6.65 17.32 8.93
C ASP A 179 -7.12 15.86 8.88
N PHE A 180 -6.90 15.10 9.95
CA PHE A 180 -7.43 13.75 10.08
C PHE A 180 -8.96 13.70 9.95
N LEU A 181 -9.68 14.62 10.59
CA LEU A 181 -11.15 14.68 10.55
C LEU A 181 -11.72 14.93 9.13
N LYS A 182 -10.91 15.42 8.19
CA LYS A 182 -11.30 15.62 6.79
C LYS A 182 -11.20 14.34 5.96
N ILE A 183 -10.57 13.30 6.48
CA ILE A 183 -10.36 12.04 5.77
C ILE A 183 -11.56 11.13 6.04
N HIS A 184 -12.34 10.86 4.99
CA HIS A 184 -13.53 10.04 5.10
C HIS A 184 -13.23 8.60 4.73
N MET A 185 -13.15 7.74 5.73
CA MET A 185 -13.13 6.28 5.58
C MET A 185 -14.50 5.72 5.94
N ALA A 186 -14.97 4.74 5.21
CA ALA A 186 -16.26 4.10 5.45
C ALA A 186 -16.08 2.69 6.02
N VAL A 187 -16.92 2.32 6.97
CA VAL A 187 -17.00 0.93 7.49
C VAL A 187 -18.20 0.25 6.84
N LYS A 188 -17.99 -0.91 6.25
CA LYS A 188 -19.05 -1.77 5.67
C LYS A 188 -18.69 -3.23 5.90
N ASN A 189 -19.64 -4.02 6.43
CA ASN A 189 -19.46 -5.46 6.66
C ASN A 189 -18.16 -5.77 7.45
N SER A 190 -17.90 -5.03 8.52
CA SER A 190 -16.70 -5.15 9.36
C SER A 190 -15.37 -4.95 8.62
N LYS A 191 -15.37 -4.18 7.53
CA LYS A 191 -14.19 -3.81 6.75
C LYS A 191 -14.13 -2.31 6.55
N VAL A 192 -12.93 -1.78 6.41
CA VAL A 192 -12.71 -0.35 6.20
C VAL A 192 -12.38 -0.04 4.74
N TYR A 193 -12.99 0.99 4.20
CA TYR A 193 -12.86 1.42 2.82
C TYR A 193 -12.44 2.88 2.71
N PHE A 194 -11.59 3.16 1.75
CA PHE A 194 -11.28 4.47 1.24
C PHE A 194 -11.34 4.45 -0.29
N GLU A 195 -12.13 5.33 -0.92
CA GLU A 195 -12.37 5.37 -2.37
C GLU A 195 -12.65 3.99 -2.98
N ASN A 196 -13.52 3.20 -2.33
CA ASN A 196 -13.90 1.82 -2.72
C ASN A 196 -12.75 0.78 -2.67
N LYS A 197 -11.63 1.10 -2.06
CA LYS A 197 -10.55 0.13 -1.78
C LYS A 197 -10.61 -0.33 -0.34
N GLU A 198 -10.40 -1.63 -0.11
CA GLU A 198 -10.35 -2.21 1.24
C GLU A 198 -9.02 -1.90 1.92
N LEU A 199 -9.08 -1.64 3.22
CA LEU A 199 -7.89 -1.54 4.06
C LEU A 199 -7.29 -2.92 4.25
N LYS A 200 -5.98 -3.05 4.05
CA LYS A 200 -5.28 -4.33 4.14
C LYS A 200 -3.84 -4.19 4.59
N THR A 201 -3.27 -5.30 5.04
CA THR A 201 -1.83 -5.54 5.12
C THR A 201 -1.39 -6.41 3.95
N ASP A 202 -0.12 -6.82 3.92
CA ASP A 202 0.34 -7.84 2.96
C ASP A 202 -0.17 -9.26 3.28
N LYS A 203 -0.78 -9.45 4.46
CA LYS A 203 -1.19 -10.77 4.98
C LYS A 203 -2.70 -10.92 5.09
N GLU A 204 -3.44 -9.84 5.35
CA GLU A 204 -4.87 -9.89 5.66
C GLU A 204 -5.62 -8.60 5.28
N ILE A 205 -6.95 -8.69 5.20
CA ILE A 205 -7.86 -7.54 5.10
C ILE A 205 -8.25 -7.11 6.52
N VAL A 206 -8.25 -5.81 6.77
CA VAL A 206 -8.55 -5.19 8.08
C VAL A 206 -9.99 -4.71 8.16
#